data_c48409696b38520034a31d7152ddd665
#
_entry.id   c48409696b38520034a31d7152ddd665
#
_cell.length_a   1.000
_cell.length_b   1.000
_cell.length_c   1.000
_cell.angle_alpha   90.00
_cell.angle_beta   90.00
_cell.angle_gamma   90.00
#
_symmetry.space_group_name_H-M   'P 1'
#
loop_
_entity.id
_entity.type
_entity.pdbx_description
1 polymer ?
#
loop_
_entity_poly.entity_id
_entity_poly.type
_entity_poly.pdbx_seq_one_letter_code
_entity_poly.pdbx_strand_id
1 'polypeptide(L)'
;MARVGAPLGVLLLSGGHERAHYALVVAAGAAALGREVTLFATNAGCRLLLDPTPLLEDAREAALAERGVATITALLPAAAELGVRRIACEAGLRAEDLAGAALAPGVELAGVATFLAAVGDGQILTL
;
A
#
# COMPACT_ATOMS: atom_id res chain seq x y z
N MET A 1 -6.49 0.25 -23.31
CA MET A 1 -5.81 1.54 -23.12
C MET A 1 -4.32 1.32 -22.99
N ALA A 2 -3.53 2.14 -23.64
CA ALA A 2 -2.08 2.04 -23.54
C ALA A 2 -1.62 2.41 -22.12
N ARG A 3 -0.67 1.65 -21.62
CA ARG A 3 -0.06 1.90 -20.33
C ARG A 3 0.84 3.12 -20.40
N VAL A 4 0.76 4.01 -19.41
CA VAL A 4 1.57 5.21 -19.30
C VAL A 4 2.75 4.93 -18.36
N GLY A 5 3.83 4.44 -18.92
CA GLY A 5 5.05 4.14 -18.18
C GLY A 5 5.18 2.68 -17.76
N ALA A 6 6.33 2.37 -17.18
CA ALA A 6 6.67 1.04 -16.69
C ALA A 6 5.85 0.65 -15.44
N PRO A 7 5.79 -0.63 -15.10
CA PRO A 7 5.24 -1.05 -13.82
C PRO A 7 5.89 -0.31 -12.65
N LEU A 8 5.09 -0.01 -11.63
CA LEU A 8 5.57 0.64 -10.42
C LEU A 8 5.37 -0.28 -9.22
N GLY A 9 6.44 -0.52 -8.48
CA GLY A 9 6.37 -1.13 -7.17
C GLY A 9 6.50 -0.08 -6.09
N VAL A 10 5.61 -0.09 -5.12
CA VAL A 10 5.70 0.77 -3.93
C VAL A 10 5.97 -0.14 -2.75
N LEU A 11 7.16 0.00 -2.16
CA LEU A 11 7.58 -0.81 -1.03
C LEU A 11 7.44 0.02 0.24
N LEU A 12 6.50 -0.37 1.11
CA LEU A 12 6.23 0.32 2.36
C LEU A 12 6.84 -0.43 3.53
N LEU A 13 7.89 0.14 4.11
CA LEU A 13 8.54 -0.34 5.33
C LEU A 13 8.02 0.34 6.57
N SER A 14 7.63 1.61 6.43
CA SER A 14 7.25 2.46 7.56
C SER A 14 5.86 2.16 8.07
N GLY A 15 5.71 2.16 9.39
CA GLY A 15 4.42 1.97 10.05
C GLY A 15 3.70 3.26 10.41
N GLY A 16 4.32 4.42 10.18
CA GLY A 16 3.72 5.71 10.48
C GLY A 16 2.72 6.15 9.41
N HIS A 17 1.79 6.99 9.84
CA HIS A 17 0.71 7.46 8.98
C HIS A 17 1.21 8.19 7.73
N GLU A 18 2.19 9.10 7.88
CA GLU A 18 2.61 9.96 6.78
C GLU A 18 3.12 9.18 5.57
N ARG A 19 4.01 8.22 5.78
CA ARG A 19 4.57 7.44 4.68
C ARG A 19 3.57 6.45 4.10
N ALA A 20 2.77 5.84 4.95
CA ALA A 20 1.70 4.94 4.50
C ALA A 20 0.67 5.69 3.66
N HIS A 21 0.29 6.89 4.10
CA HIS A 21 -0.60 7.76 3.34
C HIS A 21 0.00 8.08 1.97
N TYR A 22 1.27 8.49 1.93
CA TYR A 22 1.87 8.87 0.66
C TYR A 22 2.13 7.67 -0.26
N ALA A 23 2.37 6.50 0.30
CA ALA A 23 2.44 5.27 -0.50
C ALA A 23 1.13 5.05 -1.27
N LEU A 24 -0.01 5.29 -0.61
CA LEU A 24 -1.31 5.19 -1.27
C LEU A 24 -1.54 6.30 -2.28
N VAL A 25 -1.11 7.53 -1.98
CA VAL A 25 -1.21 8.66 -2.92
C VAL A 25 -0.48 8.33 -4.21
N VAL A 26 0.76 7.86 -4.12
CA VAL A 26 1.57 7.52 -5.30
C VAL A 26 0.98 6.31 -6.03
N ALA A 27 0.60 5.27 -5.29
CA ALA A 27 0.04 4.06 -5.89
C ALA A 27 -1.26 4.35 -6.65
N ALA A 28 -2.18 5.08 -6.03
CA ALA A 28 -3.45 5.44 -6.66
C ALA A 28 -3.23 6.37 -7.85
N GLY A 29 -2.34 7.35 -7.71
CA GLY A 29 -2.02 8.28 -8.81
C GLY A 29 -1.44 7.58 -10.03
N ALA A 30 -0.49 6.68 -9.82
CA ALA A 30 0.11 5.92 -10.91
C ALA A 30 -0.90 4.97 -11.58
N ALA A 31 -1.73 4.30 -10.77
CA ALA A 31 -2.78 3.43 -11.30
C ALA A 31 -3.81 4.22 -12.12
N ALA A 32 -4.17 5.42 -11.66
CA ALA A 32 -5.08 6.29 -12.40
C ALA A 32 -4.52 6.72 -13.76
N LEU A 33 -3.20 6.78 -13.89
CA LEU A 33 -2.53 7.04 -15.17
C LEU A 33 -2.42 5.80 -16.06
N GLY A 34 -2.90 4.65 -15.62
CA GLY A 34 -2.88 3.42 -16.40
C GLY A 34 -1.64 2.55 -16.19
N ARG A 35 -0.80 2.86 -15.20
CA ARG A 35 0.36 2.01 -14.87
C ARG A 35 -0.09 0.78 -14.07
N GLU A 36 0.63 -0.31 -14.23
CA GLU A 36 0.48 -1.45 -13.34
C GLU A 36 1.21 -1.15 -12.03
N VAL A 37 0.48 -1.22 -10.91
CA VAL A 37 1.03 -0.87 -9.61
C VAL A 37 0.89 -2.03 -8.64
N THR A 38 1.97 -2.34 -7.93
CA THR A 38 1.97 -3.30 -6.84
C THR A 38 2.46 -2.59 -5.57
N LEU A 39 1.62 -2.60 -4.55
CA LEU A 39 1.97 -2.10 -3.22
C LEU A 39 2.36 -3.29 -2.35
N PHE A 40 3.60 -3.29 -1.90
CA PHE A 40 4.15 -4.34 -1.04
C PHE A 40 4.46 -3.75 0.33
N ALA A 41 3.69 -4.17 1.34
CA ALA A 41 3.90 -3.74 2.72
C ALA A 41 4.71 -4.80 3.47
N THR A 42 5.76 -4.38 4.14
CA THR A 42 6.61 -5.27 4.94
C THR A 42 6.95 -4.64 6.29
N ASN A 43 7.31 -5.46 7.26
CA ASN A 43 7.63 -5.01 8.61
C ASN A 43 6.53 -4.10 9.16
N ALA A 44 6.88 -2.95 9.76
CA ALA A 44 5.91 -2.03 10.33
C ALA A 44 4.88 -1.53 9.30
N GLY A 45 5.24 -1.47 8.02
CA GLY A 45 4.34 -1.08 6.95
C GLY A 45 3.14 -2.01 6.77
N CYS A 46 3.23 -3.26 7.23
CA CYS A 46 2.11 -4.20 7.17
C CYS A 46 0.86 -3.68 7.87
N ARG A 47 1.00 -2.75 8.82
CA ARG A 47 -0.12 -2.18 9.56
C ARG A 47 -1.12 -1.48 8.65
N LEU A 48 -0.68 -0.96 7.52
CA LEU A 48 -1.58 -0.33 6.55
C LEU A 48 -2.61 -1.34 6.00
N LEU A 49 -2.22 -2.58 5.83
CA LEU A 49 -3.05 -3.60 5.16
C LEU A 49 -3.81 -4.50 6.13
N LEU A 50 -3.74 -4.23 7.43
CA LEU A 50 -4.57 -4.92 8.41
C LEU A 50 -6.04 -4.48 8.30
N ASP A 51 -6.95 -5.31 8.78
CA ASP A 51 -8.38 -5.00 8.80
C ASP A 51 -8.93 -5.20 10.22
N PRO A 52 -9.22 -4.12 10.96
CA PRO A 52 -9.02 -2.73 10.58
C PRO A 52 -7.55 -2.28 10.67
N THR A 53 -7.18 -1.30 9.86
CA THR A 53 -5.85 -0.73 10.02
C THR A 53 -5.81 0.26 11.19
N PRO A 54 -4.81 0.17 12.09
CA PRO A 54 -4.69 1.11 13.20
C PRO A 54 -4.38 2.53 12.76
N LEU A 55 -3.94 2.73 11.52
CA LEU A 55 -3.60 4.06 11.01
C LEU A 55 -4.82 4.98 10.87
N LEU A 56 -6.03 4.44 10.85
CA LEU A 56 -7.25 5.25 10.77
C LEU A 56 -7.49 6.05 12.07
N GLU A 57 -6.87 5.64 13.18
CA GLU A 57 -7.00 6.32 14.46
C GLU A 57 -5.95 7.42 14.66
N ASP A 58 -5.01 7.56 13.72
CA ASP A 58 -4.01 8.61 13.78
C ASP A 58 -4.67 9.98 13.60
N ALA A 59 -4.23 10.96 14.39
CA ALA A 59 -4.76 12.33 14.34
C ALA A 59 -4.59 12.97 12.97
N ARG A 60 -3.64 12.52 12.15
CA ARG A 60 -3.46 13.02 10.78
C ARG A 60 -4.66 12.73 9.89
N GLU A 61 -5.42 11.65 10.14
CA GLU A 61 -6.62 11.37 9.35
C GLU A 61 -7.60 12.55 9.41
N ALA A 62 -7.95 12.98 10.63
CA ALA A 62 -8.87 14.10 10.82
C ALA A 62 -8.28 15.41 10.27
N ALA A 63 -6.98 15.64 10.49
CA ALA A 63 -6.32 16.85 10.01
C ALA A 63 -6.32 16.94 8.48
N LEU A 64 -6.06 15.84 7.79
CA LEU A 64 -6.11 15.82 6.32
C LEU A 64 -7.54 16.04 5.81
N ALA A 65 -8.53 15.40 6.43
CA ALA A 65 -9.93 15.55 6.04
C ALA A 65 -10.38 17.01 6.16
N GLU A 66 -10.02 17.68 7.25
CA GLU A 66 -10.34 19.10 7.46
C GLU A 66 -9.74 20.01 6.40
N ARG A 67 -8.59 19.60 5.85
CA ARG A 67 -7.88 20.38 4.83
C ARG A 67 -8.23 19.98 3.40
N GLY A 68 -9.21 19.10 3.23
CA GLY A 68 -9.66 18.66 1.92
C GLY A 68 -8.67 17.73 1.21
N VAL A 69 -7.78 17.06 1.95
CA VAL A 69 -6.82 16.11 1.41
C VAL A 69 -7.35 14.69 1.61
N ALA A 70 -7.28 13.86 0.57
CA ALA A 70 -7.73 12.47 0.65
C ALA A 70 -6.97 11.73 1.75
N THR A 71 -7.72 11.05 2.61
CA THR A 71 -7.20 10.31 3.77
C THR A 71 -6.87 8.87 3.40
N ILE A 72 -6.24 8.14 4.32
CA ILE A 72 -6.06 6.68 4.17
C ILE A 72 -7.43 6.02 4.04
N THR A 73 -8.42 6.46 4.81
CA THR A 73 -9.80 5.96 4.74
C THR A 73 -10.35 6.01 3.32
N ALA A 74 -10.08 7.12 2.61
CA ALA A 74 -10.54 7.30 1.23
C ALA A 74 -9.65 6.56 0.21
N LEU A 75 -8.34 6.56 0.43
CA LEU A 75 -7.39 6.05 -0.55
C LEU A 75 -7.31 4.52 -0.58
N LEU A 76 -7.54 3.83 0.53
CA LEU A 76 -7.52 2.37 0.56
C LEU A 76 -8.53 1.76 -0.42
N PRO A 77 -9.82 2.11 -0.37
CA PRO A 77 -10.77 1.57 -1.35
C PRO A 77 -10.49 2.09 -2.76
N ALA A 78 -10.04 3.34 -2.91
CA ALA A 78 -9.72 3.88 -4.23
C ALA A 78 -8.59 3.09 -4.90
N ALA A 79 -7.54 2.76 -4.17
CA ALA A 79 -6.43 1.95 -4.70
C ALA A 79 -6.92 0.57 -5.17
N ALA A 80 -7.79 -0.06 -4.38
CA ALA A 80 -8.37 -1.35 -4.74
C ALA A 80 -9.20 -1.25 -6.03
N GLU A 81 -10.04 -0.23 -6.16
CA GLU A 81 -10.87 0.00 -7.34
C GLU A 81 -10.03 0.30 -8.59
N LEU A 82 -8.90 0.97 -8.43
CA LEU A 82 -7.98 1.27 -9.52
C LEU A 82 -7.11 0.08 -9.91
N GLY A 83 -7.26 -1.06 -9.24
CA GLY A 83 -6.54 -2.28 -9.58
C GLY A 83 -5.12 -2.36 -9.02
N VAL A 84 -4.79 -1.57 -8.01
CA VAL A 84 -3.51 -1.71 -7.33
C VAL A 84 -3.43 -3.08 -6.67
N ARG A 85 -2.43 -3.87 -7.06
CA ARG A 85 -2.17 -5.15 -6.42
C ARG A 85 -1.55 -4.90 -5.04
N ARG A 86 -2.10 -5.53 -4.00
CA ARG A 86 -1.66 -5.28 -2.63
C ARG A 86 -1.17 -6.58 -2.02
N ILE A 87 0.07 -6.57 -1.54
CA ILE A 87 0.73 -7.74 -0.96
C ILE A 87 1.22 -7.37 0.44
N ALA A 88 0.85 -8.18 1.44
CA ALA A 88 1.43 -8.10 2.77
C ALA A 88 2.55 -9.15 2.86
N CYS A 89 3.72 -8.72 3.30
CA CYS A 89 4.88 -9.58 3.40
C CYS A 89 4.72 -10.58 4.55
N GLU A 90 4.75 -11.87 4.22
CA GLU A 90 4.61 -12.93 5.21
C GLU A 90 5.68 -12.85 6.30
N ALA A 91 6.95 -12.69 5.91
CA ALA A 91 8.06 -12.54 6.85
C ALA A 91 7.95 -11.25 7.66
N GLY A 92 7.51 -10.16 7.01
CA GLY A 92 7.31 -8.87 7.66
C GLY A 92 6.23 -8.92 8.74
N LEU A 93 5.14 -9.63 8.48
CA LEU A 93 4.10 -9.84 9.49
C LEU A 93 4.65 -10.60 10.69
N ARG A 94 5.44 -11.66 10.44
CA ARG A 94 6.06 -12.40 11.54
C ARG A 94 7.04 -11.54 12.33
N ALA A 95 7.83 -10.70 11.64
CA ALA A 95 8.77 -9.81 12.30
C ALA A 95 8.10 -8.83 13.27
N GLU A 96 6.84 -8.47 12.99
CA GLU A 96 6.06 -7.53 13.80
C GLU A 96 5.07 -8.22 14.74
N ASP A 97 5.18 -9.54 14.89
CA ASP A 97 4.25 -10.33 15.70
C ASP A 97 2.79 -10.17 15.23
N LEU A 98 2.60 -10.07 13.92
CA LEU A 98 1.28 -9.90 13.29
C LEU A 98 0.87 -11.11 12.45
N ALA A 99 1.57 -12.23 12.57
CA ALA A 99 1.22 -13.45 11.84
C ALA A 99 -0.21 -13.88 12.23
N GLY A 100 -1.05 -14.15 11.24
CA GLY A 100 -2.43 -14.53 11.49
C GLY A 100 -3.39 -13.37 11.71
N ALA A 101 -2.90 -12.12 11.72
CA ALA A 101 -3.79 -10.95 11.79
C ALA A 101 -4.67 -10.87 10.54
N ALA A 102 -5.89 -10.35 10.70
CA ALA A 102 -6.80 -10.18 9.58
C ALA A 102 -6.27 -9.13 8.61
N LEU A 103 -6.29 -9.44 7.32
CA LEU A 103 -5.88 -8.54 6.26
C LEU A 103 -7.10 -7.99 5.53
N ALA A 104 -6.96 -6.79 4.94
CA ALA A 104 -8.01 -6.20 4.15
C ALA A 104 -8.39 -7.11 2.97
N PRO A 105 -9.67 -7.09 2.53
CA PRO A 105 -10.10 -7.92 1.40
C PRO A 105 -9.25 -7.67 0.15
N GLY A 106 -8.86 -8.75 -0.52
CA GLY A 106 -8.07 -8.68 -1.74
C GLY A 106 -6.58 -8.54 -1.53
N VAL A 107 -6.10 -8.40 -0.29
CA VAL A 107 -4.67 -8.38 0.01
C VAL A 107 -4.11 -9.80 -0.06
N GLU A 108 -3.02 -9.96 -0.82
CA GLU A 108 -2.32 -11.23 -0.93
C GLU A 108 -1.27 -11.37 0.17
N LEU A 109 -1.03 -12.59 0.59
CA LEU A 109 0.06 -12.92 1.51
C LEU A 109 1.18 -13.56 0.70
N ALA A 110 2.34 -12.91 0.60
CA ALA A 110 3.46 -13.41 -0.19
C ALA A 110 4.77 -12.80 0.30
N GLY A 111 5.87 -13.15 -0.36
CA GLY A 111 7.19 -12.65 -0.01
C GLY A 111 7.73 -11.63 -1.02
N VAL A 112 8.92 -11.12 -0.75
CA VAL A 112 9.57 -10.10 -1.58
C VAL A 112 9.81 -10.58 -3.02
N ALA A 113 10.07 -11.86 -3.21
CA ALA A 113 10.29 -12.39 -4.56
C ALA A 113 9.06 -12.22 -5.45
N THR A 114 7.86 -12.42 -4.90
CA THR A 114 6.61 -12.19 -5.63
C THR A 114 6.48 -10.72 -6.02
N PHE A 115 6.82 -9.82 -5.12
CA PHE A 115 6.81 -8.39 -5.39
C PHE A 115 7.78 -8.02 -6.51
N LEU A 116 9.02 -8.49 -6.42
CA LEU A 116 10.04 -8.19 -7.43
C LEU A 116 9.64 -8.74 -8.81
N ALA A 117 9.04 -9.92 -8.85
CA ALA A 117 8.55 -10.49 -10.10
C ALA A 117 7.41 -9.64 -10.70
N ALA A 118 6.52 -9.13 -9.87
CA ALA A 118 5.43 -8.26 -10.33
C ALA A 118 5.93 -6.95 -10.92
N VAL A 119 6.99 -6.37 -10.34
CA VAL A 119 7.57 -5.12 -10.83
C VAL A 119 8.40 -5.34 -12.09
N GLY A 120 9.10 -6.47 -12.18
CA GLY A 120 9.96 -6.77 -13.33
C GLY A 120 11.00 -5.67 -13.56
N ASP A 121 11.04 -5.12 -14.77
CA ASP A 121 11.95 -4.03 -15.15
C ASP A 121 11.43 -2.64 -14.76
N GLY A 122 10.35 -2.57 -14.01
CA GLY A 122 9.74 -1.32 -13.61
C GLY A 122 10.51 -0.59 -12.51
N GLN A 123 9.88 0.46 -12.00
CA GLN A 123 10.44 1.28 -10.94
C GLN A 123 10.02 0.75 -9.57
N ILE A 124 10.87 0.96 -8.58
CA ILE A 124 10.53 0.71 -7.17
C ILE A 124 10.73 1.99 -6.38
N LEU A 125 9.68 2.38 -5.67
CA LEU A 125 9.72 3.48 -4.71
C LEU A 125 9.63 2.87 -3.31
N THR A 126 10.57 3.22 -2.43
CA THR A 126 10.57 2.73 -1.05
C THR A 126 10.23 3.85 -0.07
N LEU A 127 9.29 3.57 0.82
CA LEU A 127 8.80 4.53 1.83
C LEU A 127 8.82 3.92 3.24
#